data_b81e5a29a2589cb4f2cdebdeffff58a8
#
_entry.id   b81e5a29a2589cb4f2cdebdeffff58a8
#
_cell.length_a   1.000
_cell.length_b   1.000
_cell.length_c   1.000
_cell.angle_alpha   90.00
_cell.angle_beta   90.00
_cell.angle_gamma   90.00
#
_symmetry.space_group_name_H-M   'P 1'
#
loop_
_entity.id
_entity.type
_entity.pdbx_description
1 polymer ?
#
loop_
_entity_poly.entity_id
_entity_poly.type
_entity_poly.pdbx_seq_one_letter_code
_entity_poly.pdbx_strand_id
1 'polypeptide(L)'
;MQKKEVKMRKVVAVAICLAATSMMAVSCSIESVNANEEGVFVKKPWFFGKGGVRKEPLTQGSEWKVATTSYIKFTMSPVQYGESFEDLVAKDNNLINTRAYLTLQIKSGKTPELLEKFGLEWYKNNVQETFRKITRDKLCEYGMFELTTNRQVYEKINSDITNDLNSHFSIRKLPVEIKSVVISRAQPSKGVLEEIDRTGVQMQAKLTQSKRIEMEKAREDAESARAKADKAYVREMNLSLDQFISLRALEIEKEKVEMLKSNPSVKVDAFLGYPNFYKVKQ
;
A
#
# COMPACT_ATOMS: atom_id res chain seq x y z
N MET A 1 70.52 26.55 -47.67
CA MET A 1 69.35 25.71 -47.58
C MET A 1 69.19 25.07 -46.20
N GLN A 2 70.22 24.55 -45.51
CA GLN A 2 70.14 23.85 -44.24
C GLN A 2 69.54 24.65 -43.05
N LYS A 3 69.79 25.98 -42.98
CA LYS A 3 69.26 26.82 -41.86
C LYS A 3 67.72 26.96 -41.84
N LYS A 4 67.08 26.84 -42.99
CA LYS A 4 65.59 26.88 -43.13
C LYS A 4 64.92 25.57 -42.67
N GLU A 5 65.53 24.44 -42.97
CA GLU A 5 65.05 23.12 -42.58
C GLU A 5 65.10 22.90 -41.04
N VAL A 6 66.18 23.33 -40.40
CA VAL A 6 66.36 23.24 -38.94
C VAL A 6 65.33 24.12 -38.21
N LYS A 7 65.01 25.30 -38.78
CA LYS A 7 64.01 26.21 -38.22
C LYS A 7 62.61 25.63 -38.35
N MET A 8 62.31 24.97 -39.48
CA MET A 8 61.04 24.31 -39.76
C MET A 8 60.83 23.09 -38.87
N ARG A 9 61.84 22.27 -38.63
CA ARG A 9 61.81 21.12 -37.69
C ARG A 9 61.55 21.58 -36.26
N LYS A 10 62.14 22.66 -35.81
CA LYS A 10 61.87 23.22 -34.47
C LYS A 10 60.48 23.76 -34.31
N VAL A 11 59.91 24.41 -35.33
CA VAL A 11 58.51 24.89 -35.30
C VAL A 11 57.54 23.74 -35.29
N VAL A 12 57.80 22.69 -36.08
CA VAL A 12 56.97 21.49 -36.10
C VAL A 12 56.99 20.76 -34.75
N ALA A 13 58.20 20.63 -34.14
CA ALA A 13 58.33 20.02 -32.81
C ALA A 13 57.59 20.80 -31.72
N VAL A 14 57.67 22.15 -31.75
CA VAL A 14 56.91 23.02 -30.83
C VAL A 14 55.39 22.89 -31.03
N ALA A 15 54.93 22.83 -32.28
CA ALA A 15 53.52 22.65 -32.61
C ALA A 15 52.99 21.28 -32.15
N ILE A 16 53.82 20.22 -32.31
CA ILE A 16 53.46 18.87 -31.79
C ILE A 16 53.40 18.87 -30.26
N CYS A 17 54.36 19.50 -29.57
CA CYS A 17 54.34 19.63 -28.12
C CYS A 17 53.12 20.43 -27.61
N LEU A 18 52.78 21.53 -28.29
CA LEU A 18 51.58 22.32 -27.97
C LEU A 18 50.27 21.57 -28.23
N ALA A 19 50.19 20.80 -29.30
CA ALA A 19 49.05 19.92 -29.57
C ALA A 19 48.93 18.78 -28.54
N ALA A 20 50.05 18.18 -28.11
CA ALA A 20 50.06 17.15 -27.09
C ALA A 20 49.67 17.69 -25.69
N THR A 21 50.11 18.90 -25.34
CA THR A 21 49.73 19.56 -24.07
C THR A 21 48.26 19.98 -24.08
N SER A 22 47.73 20.45 -25.21
CA SER A 22 46.30 20.78 -25.33
C SER A 22 45.39 19.54 -25.26
N MET A 23 45.81 18.41 -25.81
CA MET A 23 45.08 17.13 -25.68
C MET A 23 45.09 16.62 -24.24
N MET A 24 46.14 16.80 -23.46
CA MET A 24 46.18 16.42 -22.05
C MET A 24 45.27 17.31 -21.18
N ALA A 25 45.14 18.60 -21.50
CA ALA A 25 44.31 19.52 -20.74
C ALA A 25 42.79 19.25 -20.89
N VAL A 26 42.34 18.72 -22.02
CA VAL A 26 40.93 18.37 -22.30
C VAL A 26 40.50 17.09 -21.63
N SER A 27 41.43 16.28 -21.11
CA SER A 27 41.16 14.94 -20.57
C SER A 27 40.92 14.87 -19.04
N CYS A 28 40.90 16.03 -18.37
CA CYS A 28 40.65 16.13 -16.91
C CYS A 28 39.30 16.80 -16.67
N SER A 29 38.47 16.16 -15.84
CA SER A 29 37.22 16.72 -15.32
C SER A 29 37.23 16.76 -13.80
N ILE A 30 36.46 17.72 -13.24
CA ILE A 30 36.24 17.77 -11.78
C ILE A 30 34.92 17.08 -11.52
N GLU A 31 34.92 16.09 -10.65
CA GLU A 31 33.73 15.40 -10.18
C GLU A 31 33.44 15.82 -8.75
N SER A 32 32.18 16.11 -8.46
CA SER A 32 31.70 16.51 -7.15
C SER A 32 30.61 15.56 -6.64
N VAL A 33 30.50 15.47 -5.35
CA VAL A 33 29.52 14.63 -4.64
C VAL A 33 28.49 15.52 -3.95
N ASN A 34 27.21 15.18 -4.07
CA ASN A 34 26.13 15.82 -3.34
C ASN A 34 26.05 15.28 -1.90
N ALA A 35 25.31 15.98 -1.04
CA ALA A 35 25.23 15.67 0.40
C ALA A 35 24.81 14.22 0.75
N ASN A 36 24.05 13.53 -0.14
CA ASN A 36 23.55 12.18 0.09
C ASN A 36 24.11 11.17 -0.92
N GLU A 37 25.30 11.42 -1.45
CA GLU A 37 25.94 10.56 -2.43
C GLU A 37 27.34 10.19 -1.98
N GLU A 38 27.81 9.03 -2.39
CA GLU A 38 29.21 8.66 -2.37
C GLU A 38 29.69 8.35 -3.78
N GLY A 39 30.84 8.90 -4.12
CA GLY A 39 31.48 8.71 -5.40
C GLY A 39 32.58 7.67 -5.37
N VAL A 40 32.59 6.76 -6.32
CA VAL A 40 33.62 5.72 -6.44
C VAL A 40 34.36 5.88 -7.74
N PHE A 41 35.69 5.94 -7.65
CA PHE A 41 36.57 6.02 -8.82
C PHE A 41 37.02 4.61 -9.24
N VAL A 42 36.85 4.33 -10.55
CA VAL A 42 37.28 3.07 -11.17
C VAL A 42 38.35 3.40 -12.21
N LYS A 43 39.57 3.02 -11.95
CA LYS A 43 40.74 3.22 -12.84
C LYS A 43 40.73 2.18 -13.95
N LYS A 44 40.82 2.63 -15.20
CA LYS A 44 40.90 1.80 -16.41
C LYS A 44 42.13 2.20 -17.22
N PRO A 45 43.34 1.78 -16.81
CA PRO A 45 44.58 2.20 -17.51
C PRO A 45 44.60 1.66 -18.94
N TRP A 46 45.06 2.50 -19.89
CA TRP A 46 45.13 2.11 -21.30
C TRP A 46 46.32 1.19 -21.60
N PHE A 47 47.50 1.50 -21.03
CA PHE A 47 48.75 0.77 -21.37
C PHE A 47 49.50 0.27 -20.15
N PHE A 48 49.63 1.06 -19.11
CA PHE A 48 50.45 0.70 -17.93
C PHE A 48 49.68 1.05 -16.64
N GLY A 49 49.86 0.22 -15.62
CA GLY A 49 49.28 0.43 -14.28
C GLY A 49 48.26 -0.63 -13.89
N LYS A 50 47.94 -0.69 -12.62
CA LYS A 50 46.88 -1.55 -12.07
C LYS A 50 45.56 -0.79 -12.13
N GLY A 51 44.60 -1.37 -12.84
CA GLY A 51 43.23 -0.90 -12.82
C GLY A 51 42.48 -1.38 -11.58
N GLY A 52 41.22 -0.96 -11.42
CA GLY A 52 40.33 -1.42 -10.37
C GLY A 52 39.64 -0.31 -9.62
N VAL A 53 38.83 -0.72 -8.68
CA VAL A 53 38.05 0.19 -7.84
C VAL A 53 38.94 0.81 -6.76
N ARG A 54 38.88 2.13 -6.59
CA ARG A 54 39.58 2.82 -5.50
C ARG A 54 38.87 2.46 -4.18
N LYS A 55 39.67 2.10 -3.18
CA LYS A 55 39.14 1.63 -1.87
C LYS A 55 38.48 2.73 -1.04
N GLU A 56 38.88 3.97 -1.23
CA GLU A 56 38.34 5.12 -0.51
C GLU A 56 37.31 5.84 -1.40
N PRO A 57 36.04 5.90 -0.99
CA PRO A 57 35.05 6.66 -1.72
C PRO A 57 35.19 8.16 -1.48
N LEU A 58 34.73 8.97 -2.44
CA LEU A 58 34.59 10.41 -2.25
C LEU A 58 33.27 10.67 -1.53
N THR A 59 33.36 11.08 -0.25
CA THR A 59 32.18 11.35 0.59
C THR A 59 31.81 12.83 0.63
N GLN A 60 32.77 13.71 0.39
CA GLN A 60 32.58 15.16 0.42
C GLN A 60 33.52 15.87 -0.56
N GLY A 61 33.04 17.00 -1.09
CA GLY A 61 33.86 17.87 -1.92
C GLY A 61 33.94 17.46 -3.38
N SER A 62 35.01 17.88 -4.02
CA SER A 62 35.29 17.61 -5.43
C SER A 62 36.72 17.10 -5.63
N GLU A 63 36.91 16.20 -6.58
CA GLU A 63 38.19 15.63 -6.92
C GLU A 63 38.41 15.62 -8.45
N TRP A 64 39.67 15.80 -8.86
CA TRP A 64 40.06 15.74 -10.26
C TRP A 64 40.02 14.31 -10.79
N LYS A 65 39.38 14.13 -11.91
CA LYS A 65 39.30 12.86 -12.62
C LYS A 65 40.12 12.90 -13.91
N VAL A 66 40.95 11.92 -14.11
CA VAL A 66 41.67 11.70 -15.38
C VAL A 66 40.77 10.90 -16.34
N ALA A 67 40.93 11.12 -17.66
CA ALA A 67 40.12 10.46 -18.70
C ALA A 67 40.03 8.91 -18.58
N THR A 68 41.07 8.28 -18.06
CA THR A 68 41.16 6.83 -17.84
C THR A 68 40.42 6.35 -16.56
N THR A 69 39.76 7.23 -15.83
CA THR A 69 39.07 6.91 -14.59
C THR A 69 37.56 7.14 -14.77
N SER A 70 36.76 6.11 -14.55
CA SER A 70 35.31 6.23 -14.48
C SER A 70 34.90 6.65 -13.07
N TYR A 71 33.90 7.52 -12.96
CA TYR A 71 33.32 7.96 -11.70
C TYR A 71 31.88 7.48 -11.60
N ILE A 72 31.54 6.83 -10.51
CA ILE A 72 30.23 6.23 -10.29
C ILE A 72 29.69 6.77 -8.97
N LYS A 73 28.48 7.30 -9.00
CA LYS A 73 27.77 7.82 -7.83
C LYS A 73 26.82 6.79 -7.26
N PHE A 74 26.82 6.65 -5.95
CA PHE A 74 25.87 5.84 -5.20
C PHE A 74 25.05 6.74 -4.27
N THR A 75 23.74 6.52 -4.24
CA THR A 75 22.85 7.20 -3.32
C THR A 75 22.97 6.56 -1.94
N MET A 76 23.25 7.37 -0.92
CA MET A 76 23.37 6.94 0.46
C MET A 76 22.07 7.01 1.25
N SER A 77 21.07 7.69 0.69
CA SER A 77 19.70 7.68 1.25
C SER A 77 19.07 6.30 1.16
N PRO A 78 18.17 5.94 2.09
CA PRO A 78 17.39 4.72 1.97
C PRO A 78 16.62 4.67 0.64
N VAL A 79 16.78 3.59 -0.11
CA VAL A 79 16.10 3.36 -1.39
C VAL A 79 15.09 2.23 -1.21
N GLN A 80 13.87 2.46 -1.67
CA GLN A 80 12.79 1.48 -1.61
C GLN A 80 12.70 0.70 -2.93
N TYR A 81 12.74 -0.62 -2.82
CA TYR A 81 12.54 -1.56 -3.90
C TYR A 81 11.19 -2.24 -3.73
N GLY A 82 10.35 -2.21 -4.77
CA GLY A 82 9.01 -2.80 -4.75
C GLY A 82 8.96 -4.04 -5.65
N GLU A 83 8.43 -5.14 -5.10
CA GLU A 83 8.20 -6.39 -5.82
C GLU A 83 6.72 -6.73 -5.82
N SER A 84 6.17 -7.09 -6.98
CA SER A 84 4.79 -7.55 -7.12
C SER A 84 4.75 -9.08 -7.17
N PHE A 85 3.77 -9.64 -6.49
CA PHE A 85 3.46 -11.06 -6.47
C PHE A 85 2.04 -11.23 -6.99
N GLU A 86 1.92 -11.83 -8.14
CA GLU A 86 0.65 -12.16 -8.78
C GLU A 86 0.44 -13.67 -8.70
N ASP A 87 -0.80 -14.08 -8.51
CA ASP A 87 -1.22 -15.48 -8.45
C ASP A 87 -0.44 -16.33 -7.43
N LEU A 88 -0.13 -15.74 -6.28
CA LEU A 88 0.50 -16.46 -5.19
C LEU A 88 -0.50 -17.39 -4.52
N VAL A 89 -0.14 -18.65 -4.38
CA VAL A 89 -0.98 -19.66 -3.72
C VAL A 89 -0.80 -19.57 -2.21
N ALA A 90 -1.84 -19.21 -1.48
CA ALA A 90 -1.87 -19.23 -0.02
C ALA A 90 -2.00 -20.66 0.50
N LYS A 91 -1.82 -20.86 1.83
CA LYS A 91 -1.91 -22.18 2.48
C LYS A 91 -3.23 -22.93 2.20
N ASP A 92 -4.30 -22.21 2.02
CA ASP A 92 -5.65 -22.71 1.73
C ASP A 92 -5.95 -22.88 0.23
N ASN A 93 -4.92 -22.91 -0.61
CA ASN A 93 -4.97 -22.98 -2.08
C ASN A 93 -5.71 -21.82 -2.78
N ASN A 94 -5.97 -20.74 -2.08
CA ASN A 94 -6.53 -19.55 -2.70
C ASN A 94 -5.44 -18.69 -3.33
N LEU A 95 -5.76 -18.09 -4.49
CA LEU A 95 -4.86 -17.17 -5.19
C LEU A 95 -4.97 -15.78 -4.60
N ILE A 96 -3.82 -15.23 -4.25
CA ILE A 96 -3.70 -13.87 -3.70
C ILE A 96 -2.69 -13.05 -4.48
N ASN A 97 -2.95 -11.76 -4.57
CA ASN A 97 -2.04 -10.76 -5.14
C ASN A 97 -1.56 -9.83 -4.03
N THR A 98 -0.27 -9.57 -3.97
CA THR A 98 0.30 -8.66 -2.99
C THR A 98 1.53 -7.95 -3.53
N ARG A 99 1.96 -6.90 -2.85
CA ARG A 99 3.21 -6.19 -3.10
C ARG A 99 4.03 -6.14 -1.83
N ALA A 100 5.33 -6.37 -1.98
CA ALA A 100 6.27 -6.23 -0.88
C ALA A 100 7.28 -5.13 -1.21
N TYR A 101 7.61 -4.33 -0.21
CA TYR A 101 8.55 -3.22 -0.31
C TYR A 101 9.72 -3.48 0.64
N LEU A 102 10.92 -3.39 0.10
CA LEU A 102 12.16 -3.54 0.83
C LEU A 102 12.95 -2.24 0.76
N THR A 103 13.17 -1.59 1.88
CA THR A 103 13.95 -0.35 1.95
C THR A 103 15.37 -0.70 2.43
N LEU A 104 16.33 -0.41 1.57
CA LEU A 104 17.75 -0.69 1.79
C LEU A 104 18.56 0.60 1.83
N GLN A 105 19.60 0.61 2.63
CA GLN A 105 20.59 1.66 2.67
C GLN A 105 22.00 1.07 2.58
N ILE A 106 22.84 1.66 1.73
CA ILE A 106 24.25 1.27 1.61
C ILE A 106 25.00 1.77 2.87
N LYS A 107 25.87 0.94 3.44
CA LYS A 107 26.71 1.34 4.58
C LYS A 107 27.74 2.37 4.13
N SER A 108 27.84 3.48 4.87
CA SER A 108 28.78 4.56 4.53
C SER A 108 30.21 4.06 4.46
N GLY A 109 30.94 4.55 3.46
CA GLY A 109 32.33 4.16 3.19
C GLY A 109 32.50 2.76 2.57
N LYS A 110 31.40 2.03 2.31
CA LYS A 110 31.44 0.67 1.76
C LYS A 110 31.03 0.56 0.30
N THR A 111 30.77 1.67 -0.34
CA THR A 111 30.40 1.73 -1.76
C THR A 111 31.46 1.13 -2.71
N PRO A 112 32.80 1.29 -2.46
CA PRO A 112 33.79 0.62 -3.29
C PRO A 112 33.74 -0.91 -3.19
N GLU A 113 33.54 -1.43 -2.01
CA GLU A 113 33.43 -2.89 -1.77
C GLU A 113 32.17 -3.44 -2.44
N LEU A 114 31.03 -2.69 -2.37
CA LEU A 114 29.79 -3.04 -3.03
C LEU A 114 29.99 -3.12 -4.55
N LEU A 115 30.63 -2.10 -5.14
CA LEU A 115 30.89 -2.05 -6.58
C LEU A 115 31.83 -3.16 -7.04
N GLU A 116 32.91 -3.41 -6.29
CA GLU A 116 33.93 -4.39 -6.67
C GLU A 116 33.39 -5.83 -6.64
N LYS A 117 32.60 -6.18 -5.61
CA LYS A 117 32.12 -7.56 -5.39
C LYS A 117 30.79 -7.85 -6.05
N PHE A 118 29.90 -6.88 -6.10
CA PHE A 118 28.49 -7.08 -6.49
C PHE A 118 28.07 -6.30 -7.74
N GLY A 119 28.90 -5.33 -8.19
CA GLY A 119 28.64 -4.53 -9.38
C GLY A 119 27.58 -3.45 -9.18
N LEU A 120 27.19 -2.80 -10.28
CA LEU A 120 26.21 -1.71 -10.28
C LEU A 120 24.79 -2.22 -10.01
N GLU A 121 24.42 -3.36 -10.56
CA GLU A 121 23.11 -3.97 -10.38
C GLU A 121 23.08 -4.96 -9.20
N TRP A 122 23.77 -4.60 -8.10
CA TRP A 122 23.90 -5.44 -6.93
C TRP A 122 22.55 -5.90 -6.36
N TYR A 123 21.52 -5.04 -6.37
CA TYR A 123 20.18 -5.39 -5.90
C TYR A 123 19.59 -6.52 -6.73
N LYS A 124 19.48 -6.30 -8.05
CA LYS A 124 18.87 -7.24 -8.97
C LYS A 124 19.56 -8.60 -8.98
N ASN A 125 20.89 -8.59 -8.97
CA ASN A 125 21.69 -9.82 -9.09
C ASN A 125 21.84 -10.60 -7.79
N ASN A 126 21.72 -9.96 -6.61
CA ASN A 126 22.07 -10.61 -5.34
C ASN A 126 20.96 -10.56 -4.29
N VAL A 127 19.98 -9.65 -4.39
CA VAL A 127 18.96 -9.45 -3.37
C VAL A 127 17.57 -9.80 -3.88
N GLN A 128 17.21 -9.36 -5.06
CA GLN A 128 15.87 -9.44 -5.60
C GLN A 128 15.26 -10.84 -5.53
N GLU A 129 15.95 -11.83 -6.11
CA GLU A 129 15.41 -13.20 -6.15
C GLU A 129 15.35 -13.83 -4.75
N THR A 130 16.31 -13.53 -3.88
CA THR A 130 16.29 -14.00 -2.49
C THR A 130 15.12 -13.37 -1.74
N PHE A 131 14.92 -12.08 -1.90
CA PHE A 131 13.78 -11.37 -1.29
C PHE A 131 12.45 -11.92 -1.78
N ARG A 132 12.31 -12.13 -3.10
CA ARG A 132 11.11 -12.73 -3.70
C ARG A 132 10.84 -14.14 -3.16
N LYS A 133 11.88 -14.96 -3.06
CA LYS A 133 11.76 -16.33 -2.52
C LYS A 133 11.32 -16.33 -1.07
N ILE A 134 12.03 -15.62 -0.19
CA ILE A 134 11.71 -15.56 1.25
C ILE A 134 10.30 -15.02 1.45
N THR A 135 9.93 -13.94 0.75
CA THR A 135 8.59 -13.35 0.87
C THR A 135 7.51 -14.32 0.44
N ARG A 136 7.71 -15.05 -0.68
CA ARG A 136 6.77 -16.06 -1.14
C ARG A 136 6.63 -17.19 -0.12
N ASP A 137 7.75 -17.72 0.35
CA ASP A 137 7.76 -18.84 1.30
C ASP A 137 7.00 -18.45 2.58
N LYS A 138 7.24 -17.24 3.13
CA LYS A 138 6.54 -16.76 4.33
C LYS A 138 5.06 -16.48 4.11
N LEU A 139 4.67 -15.97 2.96
CA LEU A 139 3.25 -15.71 2.66
C LEU A 139 2.46 -17.01 2.48
N CYS A 140 3.06 -18.04 1.87
CA CYS A 140 2.42 -19.34 1.67
C CYS A 140 2.18 -20.12 2.98
N GLU A 141 2.78 -19.73 4.10
CA GLU A 141 2.53 -20.34 5.42
C GLU A 141 1.17 -19.98 6.00
N TYR A 142 0.52 -18.92 5.50
CA TYR A 142 -0.73 -18.36 6.00
C TYR A 142 -1.88 -18.52 4.99
N GLY A 143 -3.11 -18.65 5.53
CA GLY A 143 -4.32 -18.68 4.70
C GLY A 143 -4.73 -17.30 4.21
N MET A 144 -5.50 -17.26 3.11
CA MET A 144 -5.99 -16.03 2.51
C MET A 144 -6.74 -15.15 3.51
N PHE A 145 -7.61 -15.75 4.35
CA PHE A 145 -8.38 -15.00 5.33
C PHE A 145 -7.50 -14.34 6.39
N GLU A 146 -6.44 -15.02 6.86
CA GLU A 146 -5.48 -14.46 7.80
C GLU A 146 -4.72 -13.30 7.19
N LEU A 147 -4.30 -13.44 5.91
CA LEU A 147 -3.60 -12.40 5.15
C LEU A 147 -4.50 -11.21 4.78
N THR A 148 -5.82 -11.34 4.78
CA THR A 148 -6.74 -10.23 4.48
C THR A 148 -7.23 -9.48 5.71
N THR A 149 -7.32 -10.15 6.87
CA THR A 149 -7.97 -9.61 8.06
C THR A 149 -7.03 -9.33 9.23
N ASN A 150 -5.95 -10.11 9.38
CA ASN A 150 -5.13 -10.06 10.59
C ASN A 150 -3.86 -9.23 10.41
N ARG A 151 -3.82 -8.04 11.03
CA ARG A 151 -2.66 -7.16 11.00
C ARG A 151 -1.42 -7.74 11.70
N GLN A 152 -1.60 -8.48 12.78
CA GLN A 152 -0.49 -9.05 13.55
C GLN A 152 0.32 -10.07 12.73
N VAL A 153 -0.34 -10.77 11.81
CA VAL A 153 0.32 -11.69 10.88
C VAL A 153 1.34 -10.96 10.02
N TYR A 154 0.99 -9.78 9.50
CA TYR A 154 1.93 -8.99 8.70
C TYR A 154 3.13 -8.49 9.50
N GLU A 155 2.92 -8.08 10.74
CA GLU A 155 4.02 -7.64 11.62
C GLU A 155 5.00 -8.80 11.85
N LYS A 156 4.49 -10.02 12.08
CA LYS A 156 5.31 -11.21 12.20
C LYS A 156 6.04 -11.55 10.92
N ILE A 157 5.35 -11.58 9.78
CA ILE A 157 5.95 -11.87 8.47
C ILE A 157 7.06 -10.86 8.14
N ASN A 158 6.81 -9.56 8.37
CA ASN A 158 7.81 -8.51 8.14
C ASN A 158 9.06 -8.72 8.99
N SER A 159 8.88 -9.10 10.27
CA SER A 159 9.99 -9.42 11.18
C SER A 159 10.76 -10.66 10.72
N ASP A 160 10.08 -11.73 10.36
CA ASP A 160 10.68 -12.98 9.91
C ASP A 160 11.49 -12.78 8.62
N ILE A 161 10.92 -12.07 7.64
CA ILE A 161 11.62 -11.73 6.38
C ILE A 161 12.84 -10.86 6.67
N THR A 162 12.74 -9.89 7.58
CA THR A 162 13.87 -9.03 7.95
C THR A 162 15.00 -9.84 8.55
N ASN A 163 14.70 -10.80 9.43
CA ASN A 163 15.69 -11.67 10.06
C ASN A 163 16.35 -12.59 9.05
N ASP A 164 15.59 -13.21 8.17
CA ASP A 164 16.09 -14.11 7.14
C ASP A 164 16.99 -13.37 6.13
N LEU A 165 16.59 -12.16 5.72
CA LEU A 165 17.40 -11.31 4.84
C LEU A 165 18.68 -10.83 5.52
N ASN A 166 18.63 -10.43 6.80
CA ASN A 166 19.82 -10.03 7.55
C ASN A 166 20.83 -11.20 7.66
N SER A 167 20.34 -12.41 7.87
CA SER A 167 21.16 -13.62 7.87
C SER A 167 21.81 -13.84 6.51
N HIS A 168 21.05 -13.70 5.44
CA HIS A 168 21.57 -13.81 4.07
C HIS A 168 22.62 -12.75 3.74
N PHE A 169 22.40 -11.48 4.13
CA PHE A 169 23.35 -10.39 3.91
C PHE A 169 24.64 -10.60 4.70
N SER A 170 24.53 -11.13 5.91
CA SER A 170 25.68 -11.45 6.76
C SER A 170 26.54 -12.57 6.14
N ILE A 171 25.94 -13.64 5.64
CA ILE A 171 26.64 -14.76 4.99
C ILE A 171 27.36 -14.28 3.73
N ARG A 172 26.71 -13.47 2.89
CA ARG A 172 27.29 -12.92 1.66
C ARG A 172 28.21 -11.73 1.88
N LYS A 173 28.26 -11.19 3.10
CA LYS A 173 28.99 -9.97 3.45
C LYS A 173 28.57 -8.78 2.58
N LEU A 174 27.28 -8.67 2.31
CA LEU A 174 26.73 -7.56 1.52
C LEU A 174 26.72 -6.27 2.36
N PRO A 175 27.39 -5.18 1.93
CA PRO A 175 27.55 -3.98 2.75
C PRO A 175 26.33 -3.06 2.68
N VAL A 176 25.14 -3.61 2.91
CA VAL A 176 23.88 -2.88 2.96
C VAL A 176 23.16 -3.13 4.28
N GLU A 177 22.23 -2.27 4.61
CA GLU A 177 21.42 -2.34 5.82
C GLU A 177 19.95 -2.29 5.44
N ILE A 178 19.14 -3.15 6.08
CA ILE A 178 17.69 -3.16 5.91
C ILE A 178 17.10 -2.11 6.85
N LYS A 179 16.41 -1.12 6.31
CA LYS A 179 15.69 -0.10 7.10
C LYS A 179 14.28 -0.52 7.40
N SER A 180 13.58 -1.09 6.43
CA SER A 180 12.22 -1.60 6.62
C SER A 180 11.87 -2.64 5.58
N VAL A 181 11.01 -3.57 5.97
CA VAL A 181 10.28 -4.48 5.10
C VAL A 181 8.80 -4.24 5.34
N VAL A 182 8.05 -4.00 4.28
CA VAL A 182 6.61 -3.74 4.36
C VAL A 182 5.91 -4.55 3.29
N ILE A 183 4.97 -5.40 3.72
CA ILE A 183 4.11 -6.14 2.81
C ILE A 183 2.75 -5.46 2.76
N SER A 184 2.28 -5.17 1.55
CA SER A 184 0.92 -4.66 1.34
C SER A 184 -0.09 -5.76 1.65
N ARG A 185 -1.28 -5.34 2.05
CA ARG A 185 -2.38 -6.27 2.30
C ARG A 185 -2.64 -7.13 1.06
N ALA A 186 -2.73 -8.44 1.26
CA ALA A 186 -3.07 -9.38 0.20
C ALA A 186 -4.48 -9.11 -0.33
N GLN A 187 -4.62 -9.13 -1.64
CA GLN A 187 -5.89 -9.01 -2.32
C GLN A 187 -6.24 -10.37 -2.94
N PRO A 188 -7.41 -10.92 -2.66
CA PRO A 188 -7.89 -12.11 -3.34
C PRO A 188 -7.97 -11.89 -4.85
N SER A 189 -7.88 -12.97 -5.62
CA SER A 189 -8.13 -12.89 -7.08
C SER A 189 -9.58 -12.41 -7.34
N LYS A 190 -9.82 -11.83 -8.52
CA LYS A 190 -11.13 -11.26 -8.86
C LYS A 190 -12.29 -12.25 -8.70
N GLY A 191 -12.08 -13.52 -9.09
CA GLY A 191 -13.12 -14.55 -8.95
C GLY A 191 -13.47 -14.87 -7.49
N VAL A 192 -12.49 -14.86 -6.61
CA VAL A 192 -12.70 -15.06 -5.16
C VAL A 192 -13.39 -13.86 -4.54
N LEU A 193 -13.06 -12.63 -4.97
CA LEU A 193 -13.74 -11.41 -4.52
C LEU A 193 -15.23 -11.43 -4.87
N GLU A 194 -15.59 -11.82 -6.08
CA GLU A 194 -17.00 -11.94 -6.50
C GLU A 194 -17.76 -12.97 -5.66
N GLU A 195 -17.13 -14.07 -5.27
CA GLU A 195 -17.76 -15.10 -4.43
C GLU A 195 -17.89 -14.64 -2.97
N ILE A 196 -16.90 -13.91 -2.44
CA ILE A 196 -16.97 -13.28 -1.11
C ILE A 196 -18.09 -12.25 -1.08
N ASP A 197 -18.21 -11.40 -2.11
CA ASP A 197 -19.27 -10.40 -2.21
C ASP A 197 -20.66 -11.06 -2.28
N ARG A 198 -20.82 -12.12 -3.08
CA ARG A 198 -22.06 -12.92 -3.13
C ARG A 198 -22.42 -13.50 -1.77
N THR A 199 -21.44 -14.12 -1.12
CA THR A 199 -21.64 -14.72 0.22
C THR A 199 -21.98 -13.65 1.25
N GLY A 200 -21.34 -12.49 1.19
CA GLY A 200 -21.61 -11.32 2.02
C GLY A 200 -23.05 -10.82 1.86
N VAL A 201 -23.51 -10.67 0.61
CA VAL A 201 -24.89 -10.27 0.29
C VAL A 201 -25.90 -11.30 0.80
N GLN A 202 -25.63 -12.61 0.63
CA GLN A 202 -26.51 -13.68 1.12
C GLN A 202 -26.58 -13.69 2.65
N MET A 203 -25.45 -13.52 3.35
CA MET A 203 -25.42 -13.42 4.82
C MET A 203 -26.21 -12.21 5.31
N GLN A 204 -26.04 -11.05 4.64
CA GLN A 204 -26.77 -9.84 4.99
C GLN A 204 -28.28 -10.00 4.77
N ALA A 205 -28.69 -10.63 3.66
CA ALA A 205 -30.09 -10.94 3.38
C ALA A 205 -30.68 -11.87 4.45
N LYS A 206 -29.95 -12.93 4.83
CA LYS A 206 -30.36 -13.86 5.90
C LYS A 206 -30.50 -13.16 7.25
N LEU A 207 -29.53 -12.29 7.60
CA LEU A 207 -29.60 -11.50 8.85
C LEU A 207 -30.80 -10.55 8.84
N THR A 208 -31.06 -9.88 7.72
CA THR A 208 -32.23 -8.98 7.55
C THR A 208 -33.53 -9.76 7.69
N GLN A 209 -33.60 -10.94 7.10
CA GLN A 209 -34.76 -11.83 7.20
C GLN A 209 -35.02 -12.32 8.64
N SER A 210 -33.97 -12.73 9.35
CA SER A 210 -34.09 -13.13 10.76
C SER A 210 -34.58 -11.99 11.65
N LYS A 211 -34.06 -10.76 11.43
CA LYS A 211 -34.53 -9.57 12.16
C LYS A 211 -35.99 -9.22 11.84
N ARG A 212 -36.41 -9.38 10.58
CA ARG A 212 -37.84 -9.19 10.22
C ARG A 212 -38.74 -10.17 10.93
N ILE A 213 -38.37 -11.45 10.97
CA ILE A 213 -39.13 -12.49 11.68
C ILE A 213 -39.21 -12.16 13.17
N GLU A 214 -38.11 -11.72 13.79
CA GLU A 214 -38.09 -11.30 15.19
C GLU A 214 -38.99 -10.10 15.46
N MET A 215 -38.97 -9.09 14.58
CA MET A 215 -39.86 -7.93 14.66
C MET A 215 -41.33 -8.29 14.47
N GLU A 216 -41.64 -9.21 13.55
CA GLU A 216 -43.02 -9.68 13.35
C GLU A 216 -43.53 -10.45 14.55
N LYS A 217 -42.70 -11.32 15.14
CA LYS A 217 -43.06 -12.01 16.40
C LYS A 217 -43.29 -11.03 17.54
N ALA A 218 -42.39 -10.06 17.71
CA ALA A 218 -42.57 -9.03 18.73
C ALA A 218 -43.84 -8.22 18.52
N ARG A 219 -44.20 -7.95 17.25
CA ARG A 219 -45.46 -7.28 16.89
C ARG A 219 -46.67 -8.16 17.19
N GLU A 220 -46.64 -9.45 16.85
CA GLU A 220 -47.71 -10.40 17.16
C GLU A 220 -47.92 -10.52 18.68
N ASP A 221 -46.81 -10.63 19.46
CA ASP A 221 -46.89 -10.67 20.92
C ASP A 221 -47.51 -9.36 21.50
N ALA A 222 -47.09 -8.21 20.96
CA ALA A 222 -47.65 -6.90 21.36
C ALA A 222 -49.14 -6.79 21.01
N GLU A 223 -49.57 -7.22 19.82
CA GLU A 223 -50.97 -7.21 19.42
C GLU A 223 -51.81 -8.21 20.24
N SER A 224 -51.27 -9.38 20.55
CA SER A 224 -51.87 -10.35 21.43
C SER A 224 -52.04 -9.82 22.87
N ALA A 225 -51.00 -9.16 23.40
CA ALA A 225 -51.06 -8.51 24.72
C ALA A 225 -52.10 -7.37 24.74
N ARG A 226 -52.16 -6.57 23.68
CA ARG A 226 -53.14 -5.48 23.50
C ARG A 226 -54.59 -6.05 23.44
N ALA A 227 -54.82 -7.08 22.67
CA ALA A 227 -56.12 -7.73 22.60
C ALA A 227 -56.59 -8.33 23.94
N LYS A 228 -55.65 -8.90 24.74
CA LYS A 228 -55.92 -9.37 26.09
C LYS A 228 -56.31 -8.21 27.05
N ALA A 229 -55.56 -7.11 26.96
CA ALA A 229 -55.84 -5.91 27.75
C ALA A 229 -57.18 -5.28 27.39
N ASP A 230 -57.51 -5.19 26.11
CA ASP A 230 -58.81 -4.68 25.63
C ASP A 230 -59.98 -5.54 26.10
N LYS A 231 -59.79 -6.90 26.06
CA LYS A 231 -60.79 -7.85 26.58
C LYS A 231 -61.00 -7.71 28.09
N ALA A 232 -59.93 -7.52 28.85
CA ALA A 232 -59.98 -7.29 30.30
C ALA A 232 -60.70 -5.96 30.58
N TYR A 233 -60.39 -4.90 29.87
CA TYR A 233 -61.00 -3.58 30.01
C TYR A 233 -62.53 -3.60 29.76
N VAL A 234 -62.96 -4.24 28.63
CA VAL A 234 -64.39 -4.42 28.31
C VAL A 234 -65.13 -5.15 29.41
N ARG A 235 -64.46 -6.19 29.99
CA ARG A 235 -65.06 -7.02 31.07
C ARG A 235 -65.20 -6.27 32.40
N GLU A 236 -64.19 -5.50 32.81
CA GLU A 236 -64.19 -4.73 34.05
C GLU A 236 -65.16 -3.54 34.02
N MET A 237 -65.23 -2.87 32.88
CA MET A 237 -66.12 -1.72 32.66
C MET A 237 -67.56 -2.11 32.34
N ASN A 238 -67.87 -3.42 32.18
CA ASN A 238 -69.17 -3.92 31.83
C ASN A 238 -69.76 -3.31 30.53
N LEU A 239 -68.87 -3.00 29.55
CA LEU A 239 -69.23 -2.35 28.30
C LEU A 239 -69.79 -3.36 27.30
N SER A 240 -70.77 -2.95 26.50
CA SER A 240 -71.16 -3.71 25.31
C SER A 240 -70.11 -3.53 24.22
N LEU A 241 -70.00 -4.48 23.25
CA LEU A 241 -69.08 -4.42 22.15
C LEU A 241 -69.18 -3.10 21.35
N ASP A 242 -70.44 -2.65 21.12
CA ASP A 242 -70.71 -1.39 20.36
C ASP A 242 -70.21 -0.17 21.13
N GLN A 243 -70.36 -0.15 22.44
CA GLN A 243 -69.85 0.92 23.29
C GLN A 243 -68.31 0.98 23.27
N PHE A 244 -67.64 -0.15 23.30
CA PHE A 244 -66.20 -0.25 23.20
C PHE A 244 -65.65 0.25 21.85
N ILE A 245 -66.30 -0.18 20.74
CA ILE A 245 -65.95 0.31 19.37
C ILE A 245 -66.10 1.81 19.29
N SER A 246 -67.23 2.38 19.82
CA SER A 246 -67.44 3.82 19.82
C SER A 246 -66.39 4.57 20.63
N LEU A 247 -66.00 4.05 21.78
CA LEU A 247 -64.94 4.61 22.63
C LEU A 247 -63.56 4.59 21.94
N ARG A 248 -63.23 3.52 21.27
CA ARG A 248 -62.00 3.43 20.45
C ARG A 248 -62.02 4.36 19.26
N ALA A 249 -63.15 4.56 18.61
CA ALA A 249 -63.30 5.53 17.53
C ALA A 249 -63.02 6.96 18.00
N LEU A 250 -63.52 7.33 19.17
CA LEU A 250 -63.27 8.64 19.80
C LEU A 250 -61.81 8.82 20.22
N GLU A 251 -61.15 7.78 20.71
CA GLU A 251 -59.71 7.82 21.01
C GLU A 251 -58.89 8.08 19.75
N ILE A 252 -59.18 7.36 18.66
CA ILE A 252 -58.50 7.56 17.37
C ILE A 252 -58.71 8.97 16.80
N GLU A 253 -59.94 9.50 16.96
CA GLU A 253 -60.22 10.88 16.56
C GLU A 253 -59.44 11.90 17.41
N LYS A 254 -59.31 11.66 18.69
CA LYS A 254 -58.54 12.49 19.60
C LYS A 254 -57.03 12.46 19.23
N GLU A 255 -56.47 11.31 18.98
CA GLU A 255 -55.07 11.15 18.53
C GLU A 255 -54.84 11.86 17.19
N LYS A 256 -55.78 11.77 16.25
CA LYS A 256 -55.74 12.50 14.98
C LYS A 256 -55.70 14.02 15.20
N VAL A 257 -56.55 14.53 16.09
CA VAL A 257 -56.58 15.96 16.42
C VAL A 257 -55.26 16.41 17.10
N GLU A 258 -54.66 15.58 17.96
CA GLU A 258 -53.36 15.88 18.56
C GLU A 258 -52.22 15.86 17.52
N MET A 259 -52.21 14.90 16.61
CA MET A 259 -51.25 14.87 15.51
C MET A 259 -51.40 16.09 14.57
N LEU A 260 -52.62 16.54 14.32
CA LEU A 260 -52.89 17.75 13.52
C LEU A 260 -52.42 19.03 14.23
N LYS A 261 -52.53 19.08 15.55
CA LYS A 261 -52.01 20.21 16.35
C LYS A 261 -50.46 20.26 16.37
N SER A 262 -49.81 19.10 16.34
CA SER A 262 -48.36 19.02 16.32
C SER A 262 -47.74 19.26 14.93
N ASN A 263 -48.53 19.18 13.84
CA ASN A 263 -48.07 19.36 12.48
C ASN A 263 -48.96 20.32 11.68
N PRO A 264 -48.82 21.65 11.84
CA PRO A 264 -49.72 22.65 11.22
C PRO A 264 -49.65 22.74 9.69
N SER A 265 -48.73 22.01 9.04
CA SER A 265 -48.57 21.97 7.59
C SER A 265 -49.53 20.98 6.87
N VAL A 266 -50.23 20.13 7.62
CA VAL A 266 -51.15 19.14 7.05
C VAL A 266 -52.56 19.76 6.99
N LYS A 267 -53.01 20.17 5.79
CA LYS A 267 -54.42 20.57 5.54
C LYS A 267 -55.27 19.31 5.43
N VAL A 268 -56.15 19.09 6.39
CA VAL A 268 -57.15 18.01 6.36
C VAL A 268 -58.49 18.63 6.01
N ASP A 269 -59.02 18.33 4.86
CA ASP A 269 -60.40 18.63 4.52
C ASP A 269 -61.31 17.61 5.23
N ALA A 270 -61.82 17.98 6.41
CA ALA A 270 -62.78 17.17 7.15
C ALA A 270 -64.17 17.30 6.50
N PHE A 271 -64.58 16.28 5.79
CA PHE A 271 -65.99 16.14 5.39
C PHE A 271 -66.80 15.64 6.59
N LEU A 272 -67.59 16.52 7.15
CA LEU A 272 -68.62 16.19 8.15
C LEU A 272 -69.70 15.31 7.50
N GLY A 273 -69.69 14.00 7.75
CA GLY A 273 -70.79 13.16 7.45
C GLY A 273 -70.58 11.68 7.11
N TYR A 274 -69.38 11.21 6.75
CA TYR A 274 -69.12 9.78 6.56
C TYR A 274 -67.65 9.44 6.88
N PRO A 275 -67.38 8.36 7.59
CA PRO A 275 -66.03 7.97 7.88
C PRO A 275 -65.44 7.24 6.68
N ASN A 276 -64.83 7.92 5.80
CA ASN A 276 -63.87 7.34 4.84
C ASN A 276 -63.64 8.29 3.67
N PHE A 277 -62.45 8.67 3.52
CA PHE A 277 -61.72 9.21 2.35
C PHE A 277 -60.97 10.49 2.69
N TYR A 278 -59.76 10.30 3.19
CA TYR A 278 -58.76 11.36 3.22
C TYR A 278 -58.05 11.44 1.86
N LYS A 279 -58.15 12.55 1.15
CA LYS A 279 -57.28 12.88 0.04
C LYS A 279 -56.13 13.75 0.58
N VAL A 280 -54.95 13.19 0.64
CA VAL A 280 -53.73 13.98 0.85
C VAL A 280 -53.44 14.63 -0.51
N LYS A 281 -53.52 15.95 -0.63
CA LYS A 281 -52.90 16.69 -1.72
C LYS A 281 -51.47 16.96 -1.38
N GLN A 282 -50.58 16.47 -2.24
CA GLN A 282 -49.18 16.83 -2.26
C GLN A 282 -48.96 18.28 -2.64
#